data_15dc9cd307003b7d2bd4dc6aac7e4e8f
#
_entry.id   15dc9cd307003b7d2bd4dc6aac7e4e8f
#
_cell.length_a   1.000
_cell.length_b   1.000
_cell.length_c   1.000
_cell.angle_alpha   90.00
_cell.angle_beta   90.00
_cell.angle_gamma   90.00
#
_symmetry.space_group_name_H-M   'P 1'
#
loop_
_entity.id
_entity.type
_entity.pdbx_description
1 polymer ?
#
loop_
_entity_poly.entity_id
_entity_poly.type
_entity_poly.pdbx_seq_one_letter_code
_entity_poly.pdbx_strand_id
1 'polypeptide(L)'
;MDEAAIVDAGRRPVPSHTVPRWKDLRDWLALVEGHGALHRIAAEVDPHEELSALTFMATRRKDSPALLFERFADNPLNARVLSNMLGASKERYALAVGLDPGLSTLELVHATRALMKQRIAPVFVPASHAPVNEVVLRGEEIDLTRLPAPTFWPADGGRFIGTGGITITSNASGRLNVGCYRQQLHSPRRIGLNFVPGRHGQTDCEAAWAEGKSAEIVAAFGVDPALFMVGGMRFAPGESELDAAGGIMGRPVELATADCVSLPIPAQAEIVIEGLAHPGDLEMEGPLGEFHGFYSGKASRKPVIEVKALRYRKSPIITAALMATYPSCEIGEYQAIMRAARILDDLDRIGIPGIKGAYCHPAAASGNCMVVVALKQMYAGHAAQALALTAQCPTASYYTKWIIAVDDDVDPTNFDEVVWALSTRCNPNEDLDILRNTMSFRADPSLAPDAKPHGSKVLINACTPHRYIAQSPRRTMLRRATYARVAERWSEFKMPGRPPTLTHFHDETATLDGGGQHAKA
;
A
#
# COMPACT_ATOMS: atom_id res chain seq x y z
N MET A 1 -14.70 -40.54 -25.49
CA MET A 1 -14.35 -39.48 -26.47
C MET A 1 -14.28 -38.18 -25.73
N ASP A 2 -13.04 -37.86 -25.48
CA ASP A 2 -12.45 -36.56 -25.05
C ASP A 2 -13.26 -35.60 -24.15
N GLU A 3 -13.11 -35.80 -22.85
CA GLU A 3 -13.35 -34.84 -21.77
C GLU A 3 -12.17 -33.84 -21.55
N ALA A 4 -11.26 -33.75 -22.52
CA ALA A 4 -9.98 -33.03 -22.36
C ALA A 4 -9.94 -31.63 -23.00
N ALA A 5 -11.08 -31.02 -23.37
CA ALA A 5 -11.10 -29.75 -24.12
C ALA A 5 -11.89 -28.60 -23.45
N ILE A 6 -12.09 -28.63 -22.14
CA ILE A 6 -12.56 -27.45 -21.38
C ILE A 6 -11.42 -26.95 -20.50
N VAL A 7 -10.32 -26.53 -21.14
CA VAL A 7 -9.20 -25.89 -20.46
C VAL A 7 -9.12 -24.42 -20.90
N ASP A 8 -9.35 -23.57 -19.94
CA ASP A 8 -8.62 -22.31 -19.71
C ASP A 8 -8.71 -21.19 -20.74
N ALA A 9 -9.94 -20.69 -20.98
CA ALA A 9 -10.14 -19.41 -21.70
C ALA A 9 -9.98 -18.17 -20.80
N GLY A 10 -9.39 -18.27 -19.61
CA GLY A 10 -9.34 -17.22 -18.59
C GLY A 10 -7.95 -16.80 -18.09
N ARG A 11 -6.90 -17.52 -18.42
CA ARG A 11 -5.53 -17.09 -18.05
C ARG A 11 -4.88 -16.32 -19.19
N ARG A 12 -5.06 -14.98 -19.20
CA ARG A 12 -4.11 -14.15 -19.93
C ARG A 12 -2.73 -14.39 -19.32
N PRO A 13 -1.67 -14.55 -20.14
CA PRO A 13 -0.31 -14.62 -19.60
C PRO A 13 -0.06 -13.38 -18.76
N VAL A 14 0.50 -13.57 -17.55
CA VAL A 14 0.98 -12.47 -16.72
C VAL A 14 1.93 -11.65 -17.60
N PRO A 15 1.74 -10.33 -17.75
CA PRO A 15 2.63 -9.53 -18.55
C PRO A 15 4.06 -9.74 -18.06
N SER A 16 4.97 -10.08 -18.99
CA SER A 16 6.39 -10.17 -18.66
C SER A 16 6.84 -8.80 -18.14
N HIS A 17 7.71 -8.78 -17.13
CA HIS A 17 8.36 -7.56 -16.64
C HIS A 17 8.97 -6.79 -17.82
N THR A 18 8.34 -5.69 -18.21
CA THR A 18 8.70 -4.92 -19.42
C THR A 18 9.34 -3.58 -19.11
N VAL A 19 9.39 -3.20 -17.83
CA VAL A 19 9.94 -1.91 -17.40
C VAL A 19 11.45 -2.02 -17.21
N PRO A 20 12.24 -1.00 -17.63
CA PRO A 20 13.66 -0.97 -17.36
C PRO A 20 13.94 -1.17 -15.87
N ARG A 21 14.89 -2.03 -15.55
CA ARG A 21 15.27 -2.29 -14.15
C ARG A 21 16.07 -1.11 -13.62
N TRP A 22 15.71 -0.62 -12.47
CA TRP A 22 16.43 0.39 -11.71
C TRP A 22 17.28 -0.27 -10.62
N LYS A 23 18.32 0.40 -10.18
CA LYS A 23 19.22 -0.10 -9.14
C LYS A 23 18.84 0.40 -7.75
N ASP A 24 18.44 1.64 -7.64
CA ASP A 24 18.14 2.32 -6.38
C ASP A 24 17.02 3.36 -6.55
N LEU A 25 16.69 4.10 -5.50
CA LEU A 25 15.68 5.15 -5.54
C LEU A 25 15.98 6.23 -6.60
N ARG A 26 17.25 6.59 -6.82
CA ARG A 26 17.61 7.65 -7.79
C ARG A 26 17.36 7.21 -9.22
N ASP A 27 17.69 5.97 -9.55
CA ASP A 27 17.40 5.39 -10.86
C ASP A 27 15.88 5.28 -11.08
N TRP A 28 15.15 4.87 -10.03
CA TRP A 28 13.69 4.83 -10.10
C TRP A 28 13.07 6.22 -10.30
N LEU A 29 13.58 7.26 -9.63
CA LEU A 29 13.15 8.64 -9.84
C LEU A 29 13.41 9.11 -11.27
N ALA A 30 14.56 8.73 -11.87
CA ALA A 30 14.83 9.03 -13.27
C ALA A 30 13.83 8.35 -14.22
N LEU A 31 13.42 7.11 -13.91
CA LEU A 31 12.35 6.42 -14.63
C LEU A 31 11.02 7.16 -14.51
N VAL A 32 10.62 7.56 -13.31
CA VAL A 32 9.38 8.31 -13.04
C VAL A 32 9.40 9.68 -13.75
N GLU A 33 10.54 10.35 -13.76
CA GLU A 33 10.73 11.62 -14.46
C GLU A 33 10.61 11.44 -15.98
N GLY A 34 11.18 10.37 -16.53
CA GLY A 34 11.03 10.01 -17.94
C GLY A 34 9.58 9.74 -18.36
N HIS A 35 8.73 9.34 -17.44
CA HIS A 35 7.28 9.20 -17.63
C HIS A 35 6.49 10.50 -17.36
N GLY A 36 7.17 11.63 -17.05
CA GLY A 36 6.51 12.90 -16.74
C GLY A 36 5.75 12.93 -15.41
N ALA A 37 6.02 11.96 -14.52
CA ALA A 37 5.31 11.79 -13.25
C ALA A 37 6.10 12.27 -12.01
N LEU A 38 7.24 12.97 -12.22
CA LEU A 38 8.03 13.65 -11.19
C LEU A 38 8.01 15.16 -11.43
N HIS A 39 7.80 15.93 -10.38
CA HIS A 39 7.96 17.39 -10.40
C HIS A 39 9.05 17.79 -9.41
N ARG A 40 10.09 18.52 -9.91
CA ARG A 40 11.18 19.06 -9.08
C ARG A 40 10.84 20.46 -8.62
N ILE A 41 10.98 20.72 -7.33
CA ILE A 41 10.73 22.01 -6.70
C ILE A 41 12.08 22.62 -6.33
N ALA A 42 12.58 23.53 -7.19
CA ALA A 42 13.85 24.21 -7.01
C ALA A 42 13.74 25.49 -6.13
N ALA A 43 12.53 25.96 -5.87
CA ALA A 43 12.29 27.01 -4.90
C ALA A 43 12.67 26.56 -3.50
N GLU A 44 13.13 27.46 -2.65
CA GLU A 44 13.33 27.19 -1.23
C GLU A 44 11.98 27.00 -0.54
N VAL A 45 11.85 25.93 0.24
CA VAL A 45 10.62 25.51 0.92
C VAL A 45 10.88 25.33 2.41
N ASP A 46 9.94 25.77 3.24
CA ASP A 46 9.97 25.47 4.66
C ASP A 46 9.49 24.03 4.91
N PRO A 47 10.30 23.15 5.56
CA PRO A 47 9.85 21.82 5.94
C PRO A 47 8.73 21.85 6.98
N HIS A 48 8.50 22.98 7.66
CA HIS A 48 7.43 23.16 8.62
C HIS A 48 6.12 23.57 7.91
N GLU A 49 5.23 22.62 7.73
CA GLU A 49 3.90 22.72 7.11
C GLU A 49 3.86 23.12 5.61
N GLU A 50 4.79 23.93 5.08
CA GLU A 50 4.74 24.35 3.68
C GLU A 50 4.96 23.18 2.71
N LEU A 51 5.94 22.30 3.00
CA LEU A 51 6.19 21.08 2.24
C LEU A 51 4.93 20.21 2.16
N SER A 52 4.27 20.00 3.30
CA SER A 52 3.07 19.18 3.38
C SER A 52 1.86 19.86 2.72
N ALA A 53 1.74 21.17 2.83
CA ALA A 53 0.69 21.93 2.15
C ALA A 53 0.83 21.83 0.62
N LEU A 54 2.03 22.01 0.08
CA LEU A 54 2.31 21.81 -1.34
C LEU A 54 1.99 20.39 -1.78
N THR A 55 2.42 19.38 -1.01
CA THR A 55 2.12 17.97 -1.28
C THR A 55 0.62 17.71 -1.27
N PHE A 56 -0.08 18.18 -0.24
CA PHE A 56 -1.54 18.02 -0.09
C PHE A 56 -2.32 18.65 -1.25
N MET A 57 -1.90 19.81 -1.72
CA MET A 57 -2.55 20.49 -2.85
C MET A 57 -2.22 19.80 -4.18
N ALA A 58 -0.96 19.43 -4.41
CA ALA A 58 -0.53 18.78 -5.63
C ALA A 58 -1.19 17.41 -5.84
N THR A 59 -1.35 16.62 -4.78
CA THR A 59 -1.99 15.30 -4.86
C THR A 59 -3.47 15.35 -5.22
N ARG A 60 -4.14 16.49 -5.07
CA ARG A 60 -5.54 16.69 -5.47
C ARG A 60 -5.70 17.11 -6.92
N ARG A 61 -4.62 17.33 -7.62
CA ARG A 61 -4.62 17.52 -9.07
C ARG A 61 -4.79 16.18 -9.78
N LYS A 62 -5.30 16.21 -11.02
CA LYS A 62 -5.49 15.01 -11.84
C LYS A 62 -4.18 14.27 -12.16
N ASP A 63 -3.08 15.02 -12.31
CA ASP A 63 -1.75 14.49 -12.63
C ASP A 63 -0.99 14.00 -11.38
N SER A 64 -1.33 14.46 -10.19
CA SER A 64 -0.78 14.03 -8.88
C SER A 64 0.69 13.56 -8.93
N PRO A 65 1.67 14.41 -9.31
CA PRO A 65 3.05 13.98 -9.51
C PRO A 65 3.75 13.64 -8.19
N ALA A 66 4.80 12.82 -8.23
CA ALA A 66 5.79 12.78 -7.15
C ALA A 66 6.48 14.13 -7.05
N LEU A 67 6.81 14.58 -5.84
CA LEU A 67 7.43 15.89 -5.59
C LEU A 67 8.81 15.71 -5.00
N LEU A 68 9.84 16.22 -5.67
CA LEU A 68 11.21 16.27 -5.15
C LEU A 68 11.56 17.72 -4.79
N PHE A 69 11.57 18.00 -3.50
CA PHE A 69 11.98 19.28 -2.93
C PHE A 69 13.52 19.32 -2.85
N GLU A 70 14.14 20.30 -3.50
CA GLU A 70 15.59 20.34 -3.66
C GLU A 70 16.29 21.36 -2.75
N ARG A 71 15.55 22.36 -2.21
CA ARG A 71 16.14 23.44 -1.43
C ARG A 71 15.37 23.71 -0.15
N PHE A 72 16.11 23.79 0.95
CA PHE A 72 15.64 24.17 2.27
C PHE A 72 16.63 25.17 2.89
N ALA A 73 16.14 26.12 3.68
CA ALA A 73 17.00 26.97 4.51
C ALA A 73 17.82 26.09 5.49
N ASP A 74 19.01 26.54 5.84
CA ASP A 74 19.90 25.87 6.81
C ASP A 74 20.10 24.36 6.58
N ASN A 75 20.27 23.98 5.32
CA ASN A 75 20.46 22.59 4.88
C ASN A 75 21.91 22.29 4.46
N PRO A 76 22.84 22.15 5.41
CA PRO A 76 24.27 21.99 5.11
C PRO A 76 24.61 20.64 4.44
N LEU A 77 23.72 19.67 4.50
CA LEU A 77 23.88 18.35 3.86
C LEU A 77 23.39 18.34 2.41
N ASN A 78 22.84 19.46 1.91
CA ASN A 78 22.12 19.51 0.64
C ASN A 78 21.10 18.35 0.51
N ALA A 79 20.48 18.00 1.63
CA ALA A 79 19.46 16.94 1.66
C ALA A 79 18.21 17.38 0.90
N ARG A 80 17.60 16.45 0.20
CA ARG A 80 16.36 16.64 -0.55
C ARG A 80 15.23 15.87 0.13
N VAL A 81 13.99 16.24 -0.13
CA VAL A 81 12.83 15.51 0.37
C VAL A 81 11.96 15.07 -0.78
N LEU A 82 11.67 13.79 -0.84
CA LEU A 82 10.71 13.19 -1.78
C LEU A 82 9.39 12.95 -1.07
N SER A 83 8.32 13.51 -1.58
CA SER A 83 6.97 13.29 -1.08
C SER A 83 6.01 12.87 -2.21
N ASN A 84 4.91 12.23 -1.88
CA ASN A 84 3.99 11.62 -2.85
C ASN A 84 4.73 10.67 -3.81
N MET A 85 5.65 9.89 -3.27
CA MET A 85 6.45 8.95 -4.05
C MET A 85 5.57 7.96 -4.82
N LEU A 86 4.66 7.28 -4.13
CA LEU A 86 3.69 6.33 -4.69
C LEU A 86 2.27 6.91 -4.68
N GLY A 87 1.86 7.47 -3.58
CA GLY A 87 0.64 8.24 -3.33
C GLY A 87 -0.61 7.74 -4.05
N ALA A 88 -1.29 8.65 -4.76
CA ALA A 88 -2.50 8.36 -5.52
C ALA A 88 -2.19 8.10 -7.02
N SER A 89 -1.22 7.24 -7.32
CA SER A 89 -0.85 6.92 -8.70
C SER A 89 -0.59 5.44 -8.90
N LYS A 90 -1.52 4.78 -9.59
CA LYS A 90 -1.35 3.39 -10.03
C LYS A 90 -0.19 3.23 -11.03
N GLU A 91 0.10 4.28 -11.81
CA GLU A 91 1.20 4.30 -12.77
C GLU A 91 2.55 4.24 -12.06
N ARG A 92 2.76 5.10 -11.03
CA ARG A 92 3.99 5.06 -10.22
C ARG A 92 4.11 3.75 -9.43
N TYR A 93 2.98 3.24 -8.94
CA TYR A 93 2.96 1.91 -8.34
C TYR A 93 3.41 0.84 -9.33
N ALA A 94 2.85 0.82 -10.55
CA ALA A 94 3.24 -0.15 -11.58
C ALA A 94 4.74 -0.07 -11.89
N LEU A 95 5.28 1.15 -12.06
CA LEU A 95 6.72 1.38 -12.25
C LEU A 95 7.52 0.83 -11.06
N ALA A 96 7.06 1.02 -9.82
CA ALA A 96 7.76 0.58 -8.61
C ALA A 96 7.80 -0.94 -8.42
N VAL A 97 6.94 -1.68 -9.10
CA VAL A 97 6.92 -3.16 -9.09
C VAL A 97 7.33 -3.77 -10.43
N GLY A 98 7.81 -2.95 -11.38
CA GLY A 98 8.28 -3.41 -12.69
C GLY A 98 7.18 -3.87 -13.64
N LEU A 99 5.96 -3.37 -13.47
CA LEU A 99 4.81 -3.67 -14.34
C LEU A 99 4.53 -2.52 -15.32
N ASP A 100 3.79 -2.83 -16.39
CA ASP A 100 3.34 -1.83 -17.36
C ASP A 100 2.38 -0.82 -16.69
N PRO A 101 2.69 0.49 -16.69
CA PRO A 101 1.81 1.52 -16.16
C PRO A 101 0.48 1.68 -16.91
N GLY A 102 0.37 1.11 -18.11
CA GLY A 102 -0.87 1.09 -18.90
C GLY A 102 -1.90 0.05 -18.45
N LEU A 103 -1.55 -0.85 -17.54
CA LEU A 103 -2.49 -1.86 -17.01
C LEU A 103 -3.66 -1.19 -16.28
N SER A 104 -4.84 -1.80 -16.40
CA SER A 104 -5.99 -1.46 -15.54
C SER A 104 -5.69 -1.80 -14.07
N THR A 105 -6.41 -1.19 -13.15
CA THR A 105 -6.22 -1.45 -11.70
C THR A 105 -6.46 -2.94 -11.36
N LEU A 106 -7.46 -3.58 -11.96
CA LEU A 106 -7.71 -5.00 -11.73
C LEU A 106 -6.60 -5.89 -12.30
N GLU A 107 -6.07 -5.58 -13.48
CA GLU A 107 -4.90 -6.27 -14.03
C GLU A 107 -3.66 -6.10 -13.13
N LEU A 108 -3.44 -4.90 -12.59
CA LEU A 108 -2.37 -4.65 -11.61
C LEU A 108 -2.55 -5.50 -10.33
N VAL A 109 -3.78 -5.64 -9.81
CA VAL A 109 -4.06 -6.51 -8.66
C VAL A 109 -3.66 -7.96 -8.96
N HIS A 110 -4.06 -8.49 -10.11
CA HIS A 110 -3.72 -9.87 -10.50
C HIS A 110 -2.22 -10.07 -10.76
N ALA A 111 -1.57 -9.12 -11.44
CA ALA A 111 -0.14 -9.17 -11.68
C ALA A 111 0.66 -9.06 -10.38
N THR A 112 0.27 -8.14 -9.49
CA THR A 112 0.86 -8.01 -8.14
C THR A 112 0.74 -9.30 -7.34
N ARG A 113 -0.42 -9.97 -7.40
CA ARG A 113 -0.64 -11.26 -6.75
C ARG A 113 0.39 -12.31 -7.19
N ALA A 114 0.73 -12.34 -8.46
CA ALA A 114 1.75 -13.24 -8.99
C ALA A 114 3.17 -12.86 -8.52
N LEU A 115 3.50 -11.56 -8.51
CA LEU A 115 4.80 -11.05 -8.03
C LEU A 115 5.01 -11.34 -6.54
N MET A 116 3.99 -11.15 -5.72
CA MET A 116 4.07 -11.35 -4.27
C MET A 116 4.32 -12.80 -3.85
N LYS A 117 4.22 -13.77 -4.76
CA LYS A 117 4.59 -15.18 -4.54
C LYS A 117 6.08 -15.43 -4.77
N GLN A 118 6.76 -14.53 -5.45
CA GLN A 118 8.19 -14.67 -5.71
C GLN A 118 9.01 -14.35 -4.47
N ARG A 119 10.13 -15.03 -4.31
CA ARG A 119 11.08 -14.81 -3.22
C ARG A 119 12.50 -14.82 -3.80
N ILE A 120 13.27 -13.77 -3.52
CA ILE A 120 14.69 -13.70 -3.85
C ILE A 120 15.42 -13.25 -2.59
N ALA A 121 16.26 -14.13 -2.06
CA ALA A 121 17.00 -13.85 -0.84
C ALA A 121 17.95 -12.66 -1.01
N PRO A 122 18.14 -11.83 0.03
CA PRO A 122 19.07 -10.71 0.01
C PRO A 122 20.52 -11.21 -0.13
N VAL A 123 21.39 -10.32 -0.59
CA VAL A 123 22.83 -10.59 -0.73
C VAL A 123 23.64 -9.55 0.00
N PHE A 124 24.76 -9.97 0.61
CA PHE A 124 25.71 -9.05 1.21
C PHE A 124 26.68 -8.53 0.15
N VAL A 125 26.90 -7.22 0.14
CA VAL A 125 27.87 -6.55 -0.71
C VAL A 125 29.00 -5.97 0.16
N PRO A 126 30.22 -5.83 -0.40
CA PRO A 126 31.31 -5.13 0.29
C PRO A 126 30.93 -3.68 0.67
N ALA A 127 31.44 -3.17 1.77
CA ALA A 127 31.18 -1.80 2.23
C ALA A 127 31.49 -0.73 1.15
N SER A 128 32.49 -0.97 0.30
CA SER A 128 32.85 -0.11 -0.84
C SER A 128 31.80 -0.10 -1.97
N HIS A 129 30.92 -1.08 -2.01
CA HIS A 129 29.82 -1.16 -2.98
C HIS A 129 28.48 -0.71 -2.39
N ALA A 130 28.47 -0.19 -1.17
CA ALA A 130 27.31 0.36 -0.49
C ALA A 130 27.33 1.90 -0.54
N PRO A 131 26.58 2.54 -1.47
CA PRO A 131 26.56 4.00 -1.62
C PRO A 131 26.18 4.74 -0.34
N VAL A 132 25.39 4.13 0.54
CA VAL A 132 25.04 4.71 1.85
C VAL A 132 26.25 4.99 2.74
N ASN A 133 27.40 4.40 2.44
CA ASN A 133 28.67 4.62 3.14
C ASN A 133 29.50 5.81 2.62
N GLU A 134 28.99 6.61 1.67
CA GLU A 134 29.72 7.80 1.17
C GLU A 134 30.09 8.77 2.29
N VAL A 135 29.24 8.90 3.30
CA VAL A 135 29.50 9.67 4.52
C VAL A 135 29.05 8.85 5.72
N VAL A 136 29.92 8.74 6.72
CA VAL A 136 29.65 8.02 7.98
C VAL A 136 30.06 8.89 9.16
N LEU A 137 29.07 9.30 9.97
CA LEU A 137 29.26 10.10 11.18
C LEU A 137 29.06 9.26 12.43
N ARG A 138 29.85 9.52 13.47
CA ARG A 138 29.77 8.82 14.76
C ARG A 138 29.91 9.80 15.93
N GLY A 139 29.42 9.41 17.08
CA GLY A 139 29.55 10.18 18.32
C GLY A 139 29.02 11.62 18.15
N GLU A 140 29.87 12.60 18.50
CA GLU A 140 29.51 14.03 18.49
C GLU A 140 29.36 14.63 17.09
N GLU A 141 29.80 13.94 16.04
CA GLU A 141 29.62 14.39 14.67
C GLU A 141 28.15 14.26 14.19
N ILE A 142 27.36 13.43 14.89
CA ILE A 142 25.96 13.16 14.55
C ILE A 142 25.10 14.33 14.98
N ASP A 143 24.41 14.94 14.01
CA ASP A 143 23.38 15.93 14.25
C ASP A 143 22.22 15.75 13.26
N LEU A 144 21.21 15.01 13.67
CA LEU A 144 20.00 14.75 12.88
C LEU A 144 19.14 16.01 12.71
N THR A 145 19.32 17.04 13.56
CA THR A 145 18.54 18.28 13.46
C THR A 145 18.86 19.07 12.19
N ARG A 146 20.01 18.78 11.56
CA ARG A 146 20.47 19.37 10.30
C ARG A 146 19.75 18.79 9.06
N LEU A 147 18.98 17.71 9.22
CA LEU A 147 18.17 17.15 8.16
C LEU A 147 16.83 17.92 8.04
N PRO A 148 16.31 18.19 6.83
CA PRO A 148 15.04 18.88 6.64
C PRO A 148 13.84 17.93 6.88
N ALA A 149 13.79 17.35 8.10
CA ALA A 149 12.67 16.52 8.52
C ALA A 149 11.40 17.37 8.69
N PRO A 150 10.26 17.01 8.08
CA PRO A 150 9.08 17.85 8.10
C PRO A 150 8.31 17.79 9.43
N THR A 151 7.60 18.88 9.74
CA THR A 151 6.37 18.89 10.53
C THR A 151 5.22 18.96 9.54
N PHE A 152 4.34 17.96 9.51
CA PHE A 152 3.35 17.86 8.44
C PHE A 152 2.09 18.69 8.71
N TRP A 153 1.60 18.68 9.96
CA TRP A 153 0.31 19.25 10.32
C TRP A 153 0.42 20.16 11.55
N PRO A 154 -0.46 21.17 11.69
CA PRO A 154 -0.36 22.17 12.77
C PRO A 154 -0.36 21.60 14.19
N ALA A 155 -0.96 20.43 14.41
CA ALA A 155 -0.99 19.80 15.73
C ALA A 155 -0.03 18.60 15.86
N ASP A 156 0.88 18.39 14.90
CA ASP A 156 1.93 17.40 15.04
C ASP A 156 2.88 17.76 16.21
N GLY A 157 3.31 16.75 16.96
CA GLY A 157 4.15 16.92 18.15
C GLY A 157 5.58 17.34 17.86
N GLY A 158 5.96 17.56 16.60
CA GLY A 158 7.28 17.97 16.17
C GLY A 158 7.66 17.49 14.78
N ARG A 159 8.96 17.47 14.50
CA ARG A 159 9.52 17.03 13.22
C ARG A 159 9.58 15.52 13.13
N PHE A 160 9.19 14.94 11.99
CA PHE A 160 9.22 13.50 11.76
C PHE A 160 10.12 13.15 10.58
N ILE A 161 11.19 12.40 10.84
CA ILE A 161 12.10 11.90 9.80
C ILE A 161 11.63 10.58 9.21
N GLY A 162 10.96 9.75 9.99
CA GLY A 162 10.64 8.37 9.66
C GLY A 162 9.16 8.13 9.33
N THR A 163 8.58 8.87 8.38
CA THR A 163 7.23 8.54 7.87
C THR A 163 7.28 7.70 6.61
N GLY A 164 8.32 7.84 5.78
CA GLY A 164 8.53 7.12 4.53
C GLY A 164 9.74 6.18 4.56
N GLY A 165 10.17 5.70 5.73
CA GLY A 165 11.31 4.82 5.90
C GLY A 165 10.95 3.43 6.38
N ILE A 166 11.97 2.59 6.52
CA ILE A 166 11.87 1.26 7.11
C ILE A 166 12.73 1.16 8.36
N THR A 167 12.36 0.25 9.24
CA THR A 167 13.14 -0.11 10.43
C THR A 167 13.40 -1.60 10.41
N ILE A 168 14.65 -2.01 10.62
CA ILE A 168 15.08 -3.40 10.74
C ILE A 168 15.30 -3.69 12.22
N THR A 169 14.73 -4.80 12.69
CA THR A 169 14.94 -5.40 14.01
C THR A 169 15.27 -6.88 13.86
N SER A 170 15.70 -7.54 14.91
CA SER A 170 15.84 -9.00 14.92
C SER A 170 15.34 -9.59 16.24
N ASN A 171 14.85 -10.82 16.16
CA ASN A 171 14.57 -11.60 17.34
C ASN A 171 15.80 -12.42 17.80
N ALA A 172 15.68 -13.11 18.93
CA ALA A 172 16.75 -13.92 19.52
C ALA A 172 17.25 -15.07 18.60
N SER A 173 16.44 -15.52 17.63
CA SER A 173 16.87 -16.54 16.65
C SER A 173 17.61 -15.95 15.44
N GLY A 174 17.81 -14.63 15.39
CA GLY A 174 18.43 -13.95 14.25
C GLY A 174 17.51 -13.70 13.07
N ARG A 175 16.19 -13.96 13.20
CA ARG A 175 15.21 -13.60 12.18
C ARG A 175 15.11 -12.08 12.09
N LEU A 176 15.38 -11.54 10.93
CA LEU A 176 15.17 -10.12 10.65
C LEU A 176 13.68 -9.82 10.45
N ASN A 177 13.27 -8.64 10.88
CA ASN A 177 11.98 -8.04 10.58
C ASN A 177 12.22 -6.68 9.93
N VAL A 178 11.46 -6.36 8.90
CA VAL A 178 11.44 -5.05 8.26
C VAL A 178 10.04 -4.46 8.39
N GLY A 179 9.94 -3.31 9.05
CA GLY A 179 8.66 -2.65 9.28
C GLY A 179 8.72 -1.13 9.12
N CYS A 180 7.60 -0.50 8.74
CA CYS A 180 7.46 0.94 8.77
C CYS A 180 6.98 1.38 10.15
N TYR A 181 7.81 2.08 10.89
CA TYR A 181 7.51 2.65 12.20
C TYR A 181 7.86 4.13 12.18
N ARG A 182 6.92 5.00 12.53
CA ARG A 182 7.14 6.44 12.50
C ARG A 182 8.16 6.86 13.55
N GLN A 183 8.97 7.86 13.20
CA GLN A 183 10.09 8.32 14.02
C GLN A 183 10.09 9.84 14.12
N GLN A 184 9.80 10.35 15.32
CA GLN A 184 9.89 11.76 15.63
C GLN A 184 11.35 12.11 15.98
N LEU A 185 11.83 13.24 15.47
CA LEU A 185 13.13 13.79 15.82
C LEU A 185 13.05 14.48 17.18
N HIS A 186 13.81 14.01 18.16
CA HIS A 186 13.84 14.58 19.51
C HIS A 186 15.07 15.46 19.76
N SER A 187 16.24 15.01 19.31
CA SER A 187 17.49 15.74 19.53
C SER A 187 18.54 15.34 18.47
N PRO A 188 19.75 15.92 18.48
CA PRO A 188 20.79 15.56 17.50
C PRO A 188 21.06 14.05 17.38
N ARG A 189 20.87 13.28 18.44
CA ARG A 189 21.17 11.84 18.47
C ARG A 189 20.04 10.97 19.01
N ARG A 190 18.81 11.47 19.02
CA ARG A 190 17.66 10.72 19.53
C ARG A 190 16.46 10.86 18.59
N ILE A 191 15.91 9.74 18.19
CA ILE A 191 14.66 9.68 17.40
C ILE A 191 13.67 8.73 18.06
N GLY A 192 12.38 9.01 17.93
CA GLY A 192 11.30 8.18 18.44
C GLY A 192 11.21 6.84 17.71
N LEU A 193 10.58 5.86 18.34
CA LEU A 193 10.28 4.56 17.76
C LEU A 193 8.84 4.17 18.14
N ASN A 194 7.89 4.51 17.28
CA ASN A 194 6.49 4.26 17.57
C ASN A 194 6.01 2.95 16.97
N PHE A 195 5.91 1.93 17.78
CA PHE A 195 5.38 0.64 17.37
C PHE A 195 3.86 0.61 17.29
N VAL A 196 3.36 -0.09 16.29
CA VAL A 196 1.97 -0.56 16.27
C VAL A 196 1.88 -1.82 17.13
N PRO A 197 1.00 -1.87 18.14
CA PRO A 197 0.89 -3.01 19.05
C PRO A 197 0.73 -4.36 18.33
N GLY A 198 1.52 -5.35 18.77
CA GLY A 198 1.52 -6.70 18.21
C GLY A 198 2.25 -6.88 16.88
N ARG A 199 3.04 -5.89 16.45
CA ARG A 199 3.93 -6.03 15.30
C ARG A 199 5.28 -6.64 15.73
N HIS A 200 5.94 -7.32 14.79
CA HIS A 200 7.21 -8.03 15.04
C HIS A 200 8.28 -7.13 15.63
N GLY A 201 8.45 -5.89 15.13
CA GLY A 201 9.45 -4.97 15.69
C GLY A 201 9.23 -4.65 17.17
N GLN A 202 7.97 -4.55 17.64
CA GLN A 202 7.68 -4.42 19.06
C GLN A 202 8.08 -5.68 19.82
N THR A 203 7.64 -6.86 19.36
CA THR A 203 7.93 -8.12 20.06
C THR A 203 9.42 -8.45 20.09
N ASP A 204 10.18 -8.08 19.05
CA ASP A 204 11.63 -8.24 18.99
C ASP A 204 12.32 -7.37 20.06
N CYS A 205 11.92 -6.09 20.18
CA CYS A 205 12.47 -5.19 21.20
C CYS A 205 12.06 -5.62 22.63
N GLU A 206 10.80 -5.97 22.84
CA GLU A 206 10.29 -6.42 24.14
C GLU A 206 11.02 -7.70 24.61
N ALA A 207 11.35 -8.61 23.70
CA ALA A 207 12.13 -9.79 24.03
C ALA A 207 13.57 -9.44 24.51
N ALA A 208 14.26 -8.53 23.82
CA ALA A 208 15.57 -8.05 24.26
C ALA A 208 15.49 -7.33 25.62
N TRP A 209 14.48 -6.48 25.81
CA TRP A 209 14.29 -5.74 27.07
C TRP A 209 13.95 -6.66 28.24
N ALA A 210 13.20 -7.74 28.02
CA ALA A 210 12.91 -8.74 29.06
C ALA A 210 14.18 -9.44 29.56
N GLU A 211 15.24 -9.52 28.72
CA GLU A 211 16.56 -10.01 29.11
C GLU A 211 17.47 -8.91 29.69
N GLY A 212 16.96 -7.68 29.86
CA GLY A 212 17.75 -6.53 30.34
C GLY A 212 18.73 -5.99 29.29
N LYS A 213 18.60 -6.38 28.02
CA LYS A 213 19.44 -5.95 26.90
C LYS A 213 18.79 -4.80 26.15
N SER A 214 19.62 -3.98 25.50
CA SER A 214 19.15 -3.00 24.53
C SER A 214 18.81 -3.70 23.20
N ALA A 215 17.72 -3.28 22.56
CA ALA A 215 17.38 -3.74 21.22
C ALA A 215 18.20 -2.97 20.18
N GLU A 216 18.82 -3.69 19.26
CA GLU A 216 19.52 -3.10 18.11
C GLU A 216 18.51 -2.67 17.06
N ILE A 217 18.70 -1.49 16.48
CA ILE A 217 17.80 -0.89 15.49
C ILE A 217 18.61 -0.35 14.32
N VAL A 218 18.15 -0.66 13.11
CA VAL A 218 18.55 0.05 11.89
C VAL A 218 17.32 0.75 11.32
N ALA A 219 17.40 2.07 11.16
CA ALA A 219 16.38 2.84 10.45
C ALA A 219 16.95 3.32 9.11
N ALA A 220 16.21 3.13 8.00
CA ALA A 220 16.66 3.50 6.67
C ALA A 220 15.61 4.32 5.93
N PHE A 221 16.07 5.38 5.26
CA PHE A 221 15.24 6.31 4.50
C PHE A 221 15.75 6.42 3.07
N GLY A 222 14.85 6.75 2.14
CA GLY A 222 15.20 6.77 0.72
C GLY A 222 15.60 5.37 0.21
N VAL A 223 14.88 4.36 0.64
CA VAL A 223 15.04 2.98 0.16
C VAL A 223 14.29 2.78 -1.15
N ASP A 224 14.55 1.65 -1.81
CA ASP A 224 13.77 1.22 -2.99
C ASP A 224 12.27 1.23 -2.65
N PRO A 225 11.40 1.76 -3.55
CA PRO A 225 9.96 1.80 -3.31
C PRO A 225 9.34 0.45 -2.98
N ALA A 226 9.80 -0.64 -3.60
CA ALA A 226 9.30 -1.99 -3.30
C ALA A 226 9.66 -2.42 -1.87
N LEU A 227 10.85 -2.09 -1.40
CA LEU A 227 11.26 -2.37 -0.02
C LEU A 227 10.43 -1.56 1.00
N PHE A 228 10.15 -0.29 0.70
CA PHE A 228 9.25 0.54 1.50
C PHE A 228 7.83 -0.05 1.57
N MET A 229 7.25 -0.42 0.42
CA MET A 229 5.92 -1.01 0.36
C MET A 229 5.82 -2.29 1.17
N VAL A 230 6.80 -3.18 1.03
CA VAL A 230 6.86 -4.46 1.76
C VAL A 230 6.97 -4.22 3.28
N GLY A 231 7.78 -3.25 3.72
CA GLY A 231 7.86 -2.85 5.14
C GLY A 231 6.53 -2.39 5.73
N GLY A 232 5.63 -1.85 4.90
CA GLY A 232 4.26 -1.46 5.30
C GLY A 232 3.28 -2.63 5.44
N MET A 233 3.63 -3.82 4.97
CA MET A 233 2.75 -5.00 4.94
C MET A 233 2.85 -5.84 6.22
N ARG A 234 1.95 -6.83 6.33
CA ARG A 234 2.01 -7.87 7.35
C ARG A 234 2.46 -9.18 6.72
N PHE A 235 3.45 -9.80 7.32
CA PHE A 235 3.93 -11.13 6.95
C PHE A 235 3.62 -12.14 8.05
N ALA A 236 3.45 -13.40 7.67
CA ALA A 236 3.28 -14.47 8.64
C ALA A 236 4.63 -14.77 9.33
N PRO A 237 4.61 -15.35 10.54
CA PRO A 237 5.82 -15.84 11.18
C PRO A 237 6.57 -16.79 10.22
N GLY A 238 7.86 -16.55 10.01
CA GLY A 238 8.70 -17.35 9.10
C GLY A 238 8.80 -16.83 7.66
N GLU A 239 7.99 -15.85 7.27
CA GLU A 239 8.18 -15.13 6.00
C GLU A 239 9.21 -14.01 6.18
N SER A 240 10.03 -13.76 5.15
CA SER A 240 11.04 -12.70 5.11
C SER A 240 10.55 -11.55 4.23
N GLU A 241 10.48 -10.37 4.80
CA GLU A 241 10.17 -9.14 4.08
C GLU A 241 11.23 -8.83 3.02
N LEU A 242 12.51 -9.11 3.32
CA LEU A 242 13.62 -8.89 2.38
C LEU A 242 13.52 -9.81 1.15
N ASP A 243 13.18 -11.08 1.36
CA ASP A 243 12.98 -12.04 0.26
C ASP A 243 11.77 -11.62 -0.61
N ALA A 244 10.70 -11.15 0.03
CA ALA A 244 9.51 -10.67 -0.66
C ALA A 244 9.80 -9.40 -1.48
N ALA A 245 10.55 -8.45 -0.92
CA ALA A 245 10.99 -7.27 -1.63
C ALA A 245 11.87 -7.64 -2.84
N GLY A 246 12.82 -8.55 -2.65
CA GLY A 246 13.65 -9.09 -3.73
C GLY A 246 12.82 -9.74 -4.83
N GLY A 247 11.80 -10.53 -4.47
CA GLY A 247 10.85 -11.12 -5.42
C GLY A 247 10.10 -10.10 -6.25
N ILE A 248 9.59 -9.03 -5.62
CA ILE A 248 8.89 -7.92 -6.30
C ILE A 248 9.86 -7.16 -7.22
N MET A 249 11.06 -6.84 -6.74
CA MET A 249 12.08 -6.13 -7.53
C MET A 249 12.65 -6.98 -8.67
N GLY A 250 12.50 -8.32 -8.63
CA GLY A 250 13.14 -9.26 -9.55
C GLY A 250 14.67 -9.30 -9.42
N ARG A 251 15.21 -8.86 -8.28
CA ARG A 251 16.63 -8.86 -7.91
C ARG A 251 16.79 -8.88 -6.39
N PRO A 252 17.92 -9.39 -5.85
CA PRO A 252 18.13 -9.40 -4.40
C PRO A 252 18.19 -7.98 -3.83
N VAL A 253 17.72 -7.82 -2.58
CA VAL A 253 18.05 -6.66 -1.76
C VAL A 253 19.52 -6.73 -1.41
N GLU A 254 20.29 -5.69 -1.71
CA GLU A 254 21.70 -5.58 -1.34
C GLU A 254 21.82 -5.07 0.09
N LEU A 255 22.52 -5.82 0.92
CA LEU A 255 22.79 -5.51 2.32
C LEU A 255 24.30 -5.29 2.52
N ALA A 256 24.64 -4.43 3.46
CA ALA A 256 26.02 -4.26 3.90
C ALA A 256 26.09 -4.42 5.44
N THR A 257 27.29 -4.58 5.96
CA THR A 257 27.55 -4.69 7.40
C THR A 257 27.44 -3.30 8.04
N ALA A 258 26.75 -3.22 9.15
CA ALA A 258 26.76 -2.06 10.05
C ALA A 258 28.03 -2.05 10.91
N ASP A 259 28.34 -0.90 11.53
CA ASP A 259 29.51 -0.76 12.40
C ASP A 259 29.18 -0.82 13.89
N CYS A 260 27.99 -0.37 14.27
CA CYS A 260 27.62 -0.17 15.68
C CYS A 260 26.56 -1.17 16.18
N VAL A 261 25.96 -1.94 15.26
CA VAL A 261 24.97 -2.97 15.56
C VAL A 261 25.25 -4.23 14.74
N SER A 262 24.70 -5.37 15.13
CA SER A 262 24.85 -6.63 14.38
C SER A 262 23.88 -6.75 13.20
N LEU A 263 22.88 -5.86 13.12
CA LEU A 263 21.89 -5.84 12.05
C LEU A 263 22.50 -5.38 10.72
N PRO A 264 22.07 -5.94 9.58
CA PRO A 264 22.51 -5.46 8.29
C PRO A 264 21.84 -4.12 7.93
N ILE A 265 22.53 -3.36 7.06
CA ILE A 265 22.01 -2.10 6.51
C ILE A 265 21.67 -2.25 5.02
N PRO A 266 20.59 -1.64 4.52
CA PRO A 266 20.30 -1.59 3.08
C PRO A 266 21.37 -0.75 2.36
N ALA A 267 22.17 -1.39 1.52
CA ALA A 267 23.34 -0.78 0.88
C ALA A 267 22.99 0.39 -0.04
N GLN A 268 21.82 0.36 -0.67
CA GLN A 268 21.33 1.34 -1.64
C GLN A 268 20.45 2.43 -1.02
N ALA A 269 20.25 2.44 0.30
CA ALA A 269 19.50 3.50 0.97
C ALA A 269 20.17 4.87 0.84
N GLU A 270 19.39 5.93 0.93
CA GLU A 270 19.91 7.31 0.94
C GLU A 270 20.47 7.70 2.30
N ILE A 271 19.81 7.27 3.39
CA ILE A 271 20.19 7.52 4.76
C ILE A 271 19.97 6.24 5.58
N VAL A 272 20.92 5.93 6.46
CA VAL A 272 20.79 4.85 7.46
C VAL A 272 21.24 5.35 8.82
N ILE A 273 20.44 5.02 9.84
CA ILE A 273 20.73 5.24 11.25
C ILE A 273 20.94 3.89 11.92
N GLU A 274 22.06 3.71 12.58
CA GLU A 274 22.33 2.60 13.50
C GLU A 274 22.15 3.08 14.93
N GLY A 275 21.41 2.34 15.74
CA GLY A 275 21.17 2.77 17.11
C GLY A 275 20.68 1.68 18.05
N LEU A 276 20.48 2.06 19.28
CA LEU A 276 20.03 1.19 20.38
C LEU A 276 18.75 1.75 20.99
N ALA A 277 17.76 0.90 21.19
CA ALA A 277 16.59 1.21 22.00
C ALA A 277 16.72 0.54 23.36
N HIS A 278 16.91 1.35 24.41
CA HIS A 278 17.14 0.85 25.77
C HIS A 278 15.84 0.54 26.50
N PRO A 279 15.81 -0.46 27.39
CA PRO A 279 14.63 -0.76 28.19
C PRO A 279 14.25 0.44 29.07
N GLY A 280 12.99 0.88 29.00
CA GLY A 280 12.46 1.99 29.78
C GLY A 280 12.87 3.39 29.33
N ASP A 281 13.69 3.53 28.29
CA ASP A 281 14.05 4.83 27.72
C ASP A 281 12.93 5.34 26.82
N LEU A 282 12.15 6.29 27.33
CA LEU A 282 10.92 6.78 26.71
C LEU A 282 10.92 8.31 26.65
N GLU A 283 10.51 8.87 25.50
CA GLU A 283 10.23 10.30 25.34
C GLU A 283 8.80 10.55 24.88
N MET A 284 8.33 11.79 25.04
CA MET A 284 6.99 12.19 24.55
C MET A 284 7.01 12.23 23.02
N GLU A 285 6.10 11.51 22.40
CA GLU A 285 5.97 11.38 20.95
C GLU A 285 4.54 11.69 20.50
N GLY A 286 4.42 12.36 19.37
CA GLY A 286 3.15 12.71 18.75
C GLY A 286 2.45 13.93 19.38
N PRO A 287 1.23 14.21 18.96
CA PRO A 287 0.46 13.46 17.94
C PRO A 287 1.06 13.55 16.54
N LEU A 288 0.53 12.75 15.61
CA LEU A 288 0.83 12.83 14.18
C LEU A 288 -0.46 12.59 13.39
N GLY A 289 -0.65 13.35 12.31
CA GLY A 289 -1.73 13.11 11.37
C GLY A 289 -1.61 11.74 10.69
N GLU A 290 -2.72 11.02 10.54
CA GLU A 290 -2.74 9.62 10.07
C GLU A 290 -3.51 9.45 8.74
N PHE A 291 -3.32 8.31 8.10
CA PHE A 291 -3.90 7.94 6.80
C PHE A 291 -5.44 7.98 6.74
N HIS A 292 -6.12 7.97 7.85
CA HIS A 292 -7.57 8.13 7.91
C HIS A 292 -8.02 9.59 8.01
N GLY A 293 -7.10 10.55 8.00
CA GLY A 293 -7.38 11.98 8.00
C GLY A 293 -7.63 12.60 9.38
N PHE A 294 -7.27 11.90 10.46
CA PHE A 294 -7.36 12.38 11.84
C PHE A 294 -6.02 12.18 12.54
N TYR A 295 -5.79 12.90 13.62
CA TYR A 295 -4.66 12.61 14.51
C TYR A 295 -4.85 11.28 15.23
N SER A 296 -3.78 10.51 15.39
CA SER A 296 -3.80 9.16 15.98
C SER A 296 -4.05 9.10 17.47
N GLY A 297 -4.29 10.22 18.12
CA GLY A 297 -4.51 10.35 19.55
C GLY A 297 -3.68 11.48 20.17
N LYS A 298 -3.53 11.44 21.48
CA LYS A 298 -2.69 12.39 22.22
C LYS A 298 -1.23 11.96 22.20
N ALA A 299 -0.32 12.93 22.44
CA ALA A 299 1.07 12.61 22.71
C ALA A 299 1.17 11.59 23.85
N SER A 300 2.12 10.68 23.74
CA SER A 300 2.37 9.63 24.74
C SER A 300 3.85 9.25 24.78
N ARG A 301 4.31 8.72 25.90
CA ARG A 301 5.70 8.25 26.03
C ARG A 301 5.91 7.03 25.14
N LYS A 302 6.93 7.08 24.29
CA LYS A 302 7.31 6.02 23.35
C LYS A 302 8.79 5.72 23.47
N PRO A 303 9.22 4.50 23.13
CA PRO A 303 10.64 4.17 23.04
C PRO A 303 11.37 5.11 22.10
N VAL A 304 12.64 5.29 22.37
CA VAL A 304 13.54 6.10 21.54
C VAL A 304 14.76 5.29 21.13
N ILE A 305 15.34 5.67 20.02
CA ILE A 305 16.60 5.15 19.49
C ILE A 305 17.70 6.14 19.86
N GLU A 306 18.67 5.69 20.62
CA GLU A 306 19.95 6.38 20.79
C GLU A 306 20.81 6.10 19.56
N VAL A 307 21.09 7.13 18.78
CA VAL A 307 21.81 7.01 17.49
C VAL A 307 23.31 6.85 17.75
N LYS A 308 23.90 5.79 17.20
CA LYS A 308 25.31 5.45 17.32
C LYS A 308 26.11 5.76 16.05
N ALA A 309 25.47 5.61 14.87
CA ALA A 309 26.03 6.02 13.59
C ALA A 309 24.94 6.59 12.68
N LEU A 310 25.31 7.57 11.88
CA LEU A 310 24.53 8.13 10.78
C LEU A 310 25.32 7.96 9.50
N ARG A 311 24.73 7.26 8.52
CA ARG A 311 25.29 7.06 7.20
C ARG A 311 24.41 7.71 6.17
N TYR A 312 24.99 8.33 5.15
CA TYR A 312 24.21 8.90 4.06
C TYR A 312 25.00 9.09 2.79
N ARG A 313 24.29 9.07 1.67
CA ARG A 313 24.80 9.45 0.36
C ARG A 313 24.93 10.97 0.27
N LYS A 314 25.88 11.46 -0.52
CA LYS A 314 25.98 12.91 -0.81
C LYS A 314 24.69 13.43 -1.39
N SER A 315 24.21 14.58 -0.90
CA SER A 315 22.88 15.16 -1.21
C SER A 315 21.75 14.12 -1.04
N PRO A 316 21.56 13.61 0.19
CA PRO A 316 20.67 12.48 0.41
C PRO A 316 19.20 12.85 0.18
N ILE A 317 18.36 11.85 -0.07
CA ILE A 317 16.92 12.01 -0.25
C ILE A 317 16.19 11.40 0.96
N ILE A 318 15.46 12.23 1.70
CA ILE A 318 14.51 11.76 2.72
C ILE A 318 13.19 11.46 2.01
N THR A 319 12.65 10.26 2.18
CA THR A 319 11.28 9.96 1.77
C THR A 319 10.31 10.38 2.87
N ALA A 320 9.47 11.37 2.58
CA ALA A 320 8.49 11.92 3.50
C ALA A 320 7.08 11.50 3.08
N ALA A 321 6.54 10.49 3.75
CA ALA A 321 5.21 9.99 3.49
C ALA A 321 4.17 10.87 4.18
N LEU A 322 3.46 11.70 3.40
CA LEU A 322 2.33 12.46 3.90
C LEU A 322 1.17 11.50 4.20
N MET A 323 0.65 11.57 5.42
CA MET A 323 -0.51 10.80 5.86
C MET A 323 -1.72 11.73 6.00
N ALA A 324 -2.75 11.50 5.18
CA ALA A 324 -3.97 12.29 5.11
C ALA A 324 -5.11 11.47 4.50
N THR A 325 -6.25 12.12 4.29
CA THR A 325 -7.32 11.52 3.47
C THR A 325 -6.87 11.37 2.02
N TYR A 326 -7.22 10.26 1.37
CA TYR A 326 -7.02 10.08 -0.06
C TYR A 326 -7.62 11.25 -0.87
N PRO A 327 -7.00 11.73 -1.93
CA PRO A 327 -5.78 11.22 -2.57
C PRO A 327 -4.44 11.69 -1.96
N SER A 328 -4.45 12.48 -0.90
CA SER A 328 -3.26 13.07 -0.30
C SER A 328 -2.63 12.12 0.75
N CYS A 329 -2.54 10.84 0.44
CA CYS A 329 -1.98 9.83 1.33
C CYS A 329 -0.96 8.96 0.59
N GLU A 330 0.27 8.92 1.08
CA GLU A 330 1.37 8.16 0.48
C GLU A 330 1.07 6.67 0.30
N ILE A 331 0.36 6.07 1.24
CA ILE A 331 0.09 4.63 1.23
C ILE A 331 -1.18 4.24 0.46
N GLY A 332 -1.94 5.22 -0.06
CA GLY A 332 -3.30 4.99 -0.56
C GLY A 332 -3.39 3.94 -1.66
N GLU A 333 -2.72 4.18 -2.77
CA GLU A 333 -2.89 3.36 -3.97
C GLU A 333 -2.18 2.01 -3.86
N TYR A 334 -0.90 2.00 -3.45
CA TYR A 334 -0.16 0.75 -3.40
C TYR A 334 -0.76 -0.23 -2.37
N GLN A 335 -1.22 0.30 -1.22
CA GLN A 335 -1.83 -0.54 -0.20
C GLN A 335 -3.16 -1.12 -0.66
N ALA A 336 -3.96 -0.35 -1.41
CA ALA A 336 -5.21 -0.82 -2.00
C ALA A 336 -4.98 -2.02 -2.93
N ILE A 337 -4.00 -1.93 -3.84
CA ILE A 337 -3.66 -2.97 -4.81
C ILE A 337 -3.05 -4.21 -4.11
N MET A 338 -2.01 -4.02 -3.29
CA MET A 338 -1.32 -5.13 -2.64
C MET A 338 -2.21 -5.88 -1.65
N ARG A 339 -3.07 -5.14 -0.94
CA ARG A 339 -4.04 -5.74 -0.01
C ARG A 339 -5.11 -6.53 -0.75
N ALA A 340 -5.63 -6.01 -1.87
CA ALA A 340 -6.58 -6.73 -2.72
C ALA A 340 -5.96 -8.03 -3.27
N ALA A 341 -4.71 -7.99 -3.72
CA ALA A 341 -3.96 -9.17 -4.17
C ALA A 341 -3.86 -10.24 -3.08
N ARG A 342 -3.58 -9.85 -1.83
CA ARG A 342 -3.53 -10.79 -0.69
C ARG A 342 -4.90 -11.34 -0.31
N ILE A 343 -5.96 -10.53 -0.37
CA ILE A 343 -7.32 -11.02 -0.12
C ILE A 343 -7.70 -12.10 -1.14
N LEU A 344 -7.34 -11.91 -2.42
CA LEU A 344 -7.54 -12.95 -3.43
C LEU A 344 -6.78 -14.24 -3.11
N ASP A 345 -5.56 -14.16 -2.59
CA ASP A 345 -4.81 -15.35 -2.14
C ASP A 345 -5.43 -16.01 -0.91
N ASP A 346 -5.92 -15.21 0.04
CA ASP A 346 -6.62 -15.74 1.21
C ASP A 346 -7.90 -16.50 0.79
N LEU A 347 -8.69 -15.94 -0.11
CA LEU A 347 -9.93 -16.56 -0.60
C LEU A 347 -9.67 -17.84 -1.41
N ASP A 348 -8.61 -17.86 -2.23
CA ASP A 348 -8.18 -19.07 -2.93
C ASP A 348 -7.77 -20.18 -1.97
N ARG A 349 -6.98 -19.85 -0.94
CA ARG A 349 -6.55 -20.84 0.08
C ARG A 349 -7.71 -21.40 0.88
N ILE A 350 -8.73 -20.58 1.13
CA ILE A 350 -9.97 -21.03 1.79
C ILE A 350 -10.79 -21.92 0.84
N GLY A 351 -10.59 -21.81 -0.47
CA GLY A 351 -11.22 -22.66 -1.47
C GLY A 351 -12.58 -22.16 -1.95
N ILE A 352 -12.83 -20.83 -1.96
CA ILE A 352 -14.05 -20.26 -2.53
C ILE A 352 -13.91 -20.20 -4.06
N PRO A 353 -14.74 -20.91 -4.82
CA PRO A 353 -14.68 -20.87 -6.29
C PRO A 353 -15.27 -19.56 -6.82
N GLY A 354 -15.05 -19.27 -8.10
CA GLY A 354 -15.76 -18.21 -8.83
C GLY A 354 -15.38 -16.78 -8.48
N ILE A 355 -14.44 -16.53 -7.59
CA ILE A 355 -13.93 -15.18 -7.32
C ILE A 355 -13.17 -14.68 -8.56
N LYS A 356 -13.56 -13.50 -9.06
CA LYS A 356 -12.99 -12.89 -10.27
C LYS A 356 -12.07 -11.71 -9.98
N GLY A 357 -12.31 -11.02 -8.90
CA GLY A 357 -11.52 -9.87 -8.49
C GLY A 357 -11.83 -9.43 -7.07
N ALA A 358 -10.93 -8.65 -6.51
CA ALA A 358 -11.16 -7.91 -5.29
C ALA A 358 -10.46 -6.55 -5.40
N TYR A 359 -11.00 -5.55 -4.70
CA TYR A 359 -10.33 -4.25 -4.58
C TYR A 359 -10.61 -3.61 -3.22
N CYS A 360 -9.57 -3.00 -2.68
CA CYS A 360 -9.63 -2.23 -1.45
C CYS A 360 -9.62 -0.75 -1.81
N HIS A 361 -10.78 -0.08 -1.81
CA HIS A 361 -10.86 1.31 -2.29
C HIS A 361 -10.01 2.26 -1.45
N PRO A 362 -9.05 3.00 -2.05
CA PRO A 362 -8.11 3.85 -1.32
C PRO A 362 -8.79 5.03 -0.61
N ALA A 363 -9.92 5.54 -1.11
CA ALA A 363 -10.72 6.55 -0.43
C ALA A 363 -11.25 6.10 0.94
N ALA A 364 -11.36 4.79 1.16
CA ALA A 364 -11.78 4.21 2.43
C ALA A 364 -10.56 3.95 3.35
N ALA A 365 -10.01 5.03 3.91
CA ALA A 365 -8.84 5.01 4.79
C ALA A 365 -7.67 4.23 4.18
N SER A 366 -7.22 4.66 3.00
CA SER A 366 -6.09 4.07 2.26
C SER A 366 -6.26 2.57 2.01
N GLY A 367 -7.47 2.15 1.59
CA GLY A 367 -7.77 0.76 1.27
C GLY A 367 -7.98 -0.14 2.50
N ASN A 368 -8.05 0.41 3.71
CA ASN A 368 -8.24 -0.40 4.91
C ASN A 368 -9.70 -0.69 5.23
N CYS A 369 -10.61 0.26 5.03
CA CYS A 369 -11.96 0.18 5.56
C CYS A 369 -12.98 -0.45 4.61
N MET A 370 -12.72 -0.55 3.31
CA MET A 370 -13.67 -1.10 2.35
C MET A 370 -12.99 -2.10 1.43
N VAL A 371 -13.63 -3.23 1.21
CA VAL A 371 -13.25 -4.20 0.18
C VAL A 371 -14.48 -4.57 -0.64
N VAL A 372 -14.31 -4.59 -1.96
CA VAL A 372 -15.29 -5.09 -2.93
C VAL A 372 -14.76 -6.39 -3.51
N VAL A 373 -15.61 -7.43 -3.57
CA VAL A 373 -15.27 -8.74 -4.16
C VAL A 373 -16.23 -9.01 -5.30
N ALA A 374 -15.70 -9.22 -6.50
CA ALA A 374 -16.45 -9.63 -7.67
C ALA A 374 -16.43 -11.15 -7.81
N LEU A 375 -17.61 -11.76 -7.99
CA LEU A 375 -17.72 -13.21 -8.12
C LEU A 375 -18.75 -13.63 -9.15
N LYS A 376 -18.50 -14.75 -9.81
CA LYS A 376 -19.51 -15.47 -10.59
C LYS A 376 -20.28 -16.39 -9.65
N GLN A 377 -21.54 -16.09 -9.42
CA GLN A 377 -22.38 -16.92 -8.56
C GLN A 377 -22.53 -18.33 -9.15
N MET A 378 -22.26 -19.38 -8.37
CA MET A 378 -22.30 -20.77 -8.79
C MET A 378 -23.36 -21.60 -8.07
N TYR A 379 -23.83 -21.14 -6.90
CA TYR A 379 -24.82 -21.83 -6.07
C TYR A 379 -25.53 -20.84 -5.14
N ALA A 380 -26.67 -21.25 -4.59
CA ALA A 380 -27.39 -20.44 -3.63
C ALA A 380 -26.55 -20.19 -2.37
N GLY A 381 -26.53 -18.93 -1.88
CA GLY A 381 -25.73 -18.53 -0.72
C GLY A 381 -24.24 -18.25 -1.02
N HIS A 382 -23.79 -18.36 -2.25
CA HIS A 382 -22.38 -18.14 -2.63
C HIS A 382 -21.90 -16.73 -2.28
N ALA A 383 -22.68 -15.70 -2.60
CA ALA A 383 -22.35 -14.32 -2.24
C ALA A 383 -22.22 -14.13 -0.73
N ALA A 384 -23.16 -14.68 0.07
CA ALA A 384 -23.11 -14.62 1.53
C ALA A 384 -21.86 -15.33 2.09
N GLN A 385 -21.50 -16.50 1.53
CA GLN A 385 -20.26 -17.19 1.90
C GLN A 385 -19.02 -16.36 1.60
N ALA A 386 -18.93 -15.79 0.38
CA ALA A 386 -17.81 -14.95 -0.03
C ALA A 386 -17.67 -13.72 0.89
N LEU A 387 -18.76 -13.06 1.24
CA LEU A 387 -18.80 -11.92 2.16
C LEU A 387 -18.28 -12.30 3.55
N ALA A 388 -18.82 -13.36 4.15
CA ALA A 388 -18.46 -13.80 5.50
C ALA A 388 -16.96 -14.20 5.60
N LEU A 389 -16.48 -14.96 4.63
CA LEU A 389 -15.09 -15.41 4.58
C LEU A 389 -14.13 -14.26 4.25
N THR A 390 -14.49 -13.34 3.37
CA THR A 390 -13.71 -12.11 3.14
C THR A 390 -13.60 -11.29 4.42
N ALA A 391 -14.68 -11.11 5.17
CA ALA A 391 -14.69 -10.31 6.39
C ALA A 391 -13.73 -10.85 7.47
N GLN A 392 -13.43 -12.15 7.46
CA GLN A 392 -12.65 -12.84 8.48
C GLN A 392 -11.32 -13.42 7.95
N CYS A 393 -11.02 -13.30 6.66
CA CYS A 393 -9.72 -13.73 6.15
C CYS A 393 -8.57 -12.91 6.80
N PRO A 394 -7.37 -13.47 6.93
CA PRO A 394 -6.26 -12.83 7.65
C PRO A 394 -5.97 -11.39 7.21
N THR A 395 -6.06 -11.12 5.90
CA THR A 395 -5.79 -9.80 5.34
C THR A 395 -6.90 -8.79 5.63
N ALA A 396 -8.18 -9.17 5.59
CA ALA A 396 -9.32 -8.26 5.76
C ALA A 396 -9.91 -8.25 7.18
N SER A 397 -9.47 -9.14 8.07
CA SER A 397 -9.99 -9.20 9.45
C SER A 397 -9.74 -7.92 10.24
N TYR A 398 -8.60 -7.26 10.00
CA TYR A 398 -8.20 -6.05 10.70
C TYR A 398 -8.71 -4.78 10.02
N TYR A 399 -9.45 -3.94 10.72
CA TYR A 399 -9.92 -2.60 10.36
C TYR A 399 -10.88 -2.50 9.15
N THR A 400 -11.17 -3.56 8.39
CA THR A 400 -12.18 -3.50 7.33
C THR A 400 -13.57 -3.38 7.93
N LYS A 401 -14.36 -2.43 7.45
CA LYS A 401 -15.72 -2.14 7.93
C LYS A 401 -16.80 -2.52 6.90
N TRP A 402 -16.50 -2.29 5.61
CA TRP A 402 -17.45 -2.44 4.52
C TRP A 402 -16.96 -3.56 3.60
N ILE A 403 -17.69 -4.63 3.51
CA ILE A 403 -17.43 -5.75 2.62
C ILE A 403 -18.60 -5.87 1.66
N ILE A 404 -18.33 -5.70 0.36
CA ILE A 404 -19.33 -5.64 -0.68
C ILE A 404 -19.06 -6.77 -1.68
N ALA A 405 -20.08 -7.59 -1.95
CA ALA A 405 -20.03 -8.57 -3.04
C ALA A 405 -20.78 -8.03 -4.25
N VAL A 406 -20.20 -8.16 -5.43
CA VAL A 406 -20.80 -7.80 -6.72
C VAL A 406 -20.66 -8.97 -7.70
N ASP A 407 -21.53 -9.04 -8.70
CA ASP A 407 -21.40 -10.03 -9.79
C ASP A 407 -20.15 -9.76 -10.65
N ASP A 408 -19.72 -10.75 -11.44
CA ASP A 408 -18.53 -10.69 -12.30
C ASP A 408 -18.69 -9.77 -13.53
N ASP A 409 -19.85 -9.17 -13.72
CA ASP A 409 -20.11 -8.11 -14.71
C ASP A 409 -19.85 -6.69 -14.18
N VAL A 410 -19.43 -6.55 -12.92
CA VAL A 410 -19.08 -5.28 -12.28
C VAL A 410 -17.57 -5.26 -12.03
N ASP A 411 -16.89 -4.19 -12.44
CA ASP A 411 -15.49 -3.98 -12.10
C ASP A 411 -15.38 -3.55 -10.64
N PRO A 412 -14.80 -4.36 -9.73
CA PRO A 412 -14.67 -4.01 -8.32
C PRO A 412 -13.75 -2.81 -8.09
N THR A 413 -12.94 -2.42 -9.07
CA THR A 413 -12.03 -1.26 -8.98
C THR A 413 -12.70 0.04 -9.41
N ASN A 414 -13.83 -0.03 -10.11
CA ASN A 414 -14.60 1.12 -10.53
C ASN A 414 -15.70 1.43 -9.51
N PHE A 415 -15.47 2.46 -8.69
CA PHE A 415 -16.40 2.80 -7.62
C PHE A 415 -17.79 3.21 -8.13
N ASP A 416 -17.88 3.84 -9.30
CA ASP A 416 -19.17 4.24 -9.88
C ASP A 416 -20.00 2.99 -10.28
N GLU A 417 -19.34 1.94 -10.81
CA GLU A 417 -20.02 0.66 -11.07
C GLU A 417 -20.45 -0.06 -9.79
N VAL A 418 -19.63 0.02 -8.74
CA VAL A 418 -19.98 -0.55 -7.43
C VAL A 418 -21.19 0.17 -6.83
N VAL A 419 -21.23 1.50 -6.90
CA VAL A 419 -22.38 2.30 -6.44
C VAL A 419 -23.62 1.99 -7.27
N TRP A 420 -23.46 1.83 -8.60
CA TRP A 420 -24.57 1.38 -9.46
C TRP A 420 -25.11 0.02 -9.03
N ALA A 421 -24.26 -0.97 -8.77
CA ALA A 421 -24.68 -2.30 -8.31
C ALA A 421 -25.39 -2.24 -6.95
N LEU A 422 -24.86 -1.48 -6.00
CA LEU A 422 -25.51 -1.22 -4.71
C LEU A 422 -26.91 -0.63 -4.86
N SER A 423 -27.09 0.27 -5.84
CA SER A 423 -28.36 0.98 -6.05
C SER A 423 -29.41 0.18 -6.83
N THR A 424 -28.99 -0.82 -7.62
CA THR A 424 -29.87 -1.54 -8.54
C THR A 424 -30.08 -3.01 -8.22
N ARG A 425 -29.21 -3.61 -7.41
CA ARG A 425 -29.23 -5.05 -7.09
C ARG A 425 -29.40 -5.34 -5.58
N CYS A 426 -29.01 -4.42 -4.71
CA CYS A 426 -29.09 -4.61 -3.25
C CYS A 426 -30.44 -4.13 -2.73
N ASN A 427 -31.18 -5.03 -2.06
CA ASN A 427 -32.32 -4.68 -1.22
C ASN A 427 -31.85 -4.54 0.23
N PRO A 428 -31.76 -3.33 0.80
CA PRO A 428 -31.18 -3.13 2.13
C PRO A 428 -31.81 -3.94 3.26
N ASN A 429 -33.05 -4.34 3.12
CA ASN A 429 -33.74 -5.15 4.13
C ASN A 429 -33.30 -6.64 4.11
N GLU A 430 -32.82 -7.14 2.98
CA GLU A 430 -32.51 -8.57 2.78
C GLU A 430 -31.00 -8.82 2.59
N ASP A 431 -30.28 -7.82 2.10
CA ASP A 431 -28.91 -7.97 1.58
C ASP A 431 -27.84 -7.33 2.49
N LEU A 432 -28.20 -6.95 3.71
CA LEU A 432 -27.27 -6.38 4.69
C LEU A 432 -27.18 -7.25 5.95
N ASP A 433 -25.95 -7.63 6.31
CA ASP A 433 -25.63 -8.28 7.58
C ASP A 433 -24.62 -7.47 8.38
N ILE A 434 -24.70 -7.48 9.72
CA ILE A 434 -23.77 -6.81 10.60
C ILE A 434 -23.07 -7.82 11.50
N LEU A 435 -21.76 -7.95 11.31
CA LEU A 435 -20.89 -8.68 12.23
C LEU A 435 -20.45 -7.76 13.37
N ARG A 436 -20.83 -8.08 14.61
CA ARG A 436 -20.47 -7.32 15.81
C ARG A 436 -19.24 -7.90 16.49
N ASN A 437 -18.59 -7.09 17.33
CA ASN A 437 -17.44 -7.48 18.15
C ASN A 437 -16.26 -8.00 17.31
N THR A 438 -16.02 -7.39 16.15
CA THR A 438 -14.90 -7.72 15.27
C THR A 438 -13.68 -6.86 15.59
N MET A 439 -12.51 -7.32 15.18
CA MET A 439 -11.26 -6.57 15.36
C MET A 439 -11.28 -5.27 14.55
N SER A 440 -10.92 -4.18 15.21
CA SER A 440 -10.73 -2.88 14.56
C SER A 440 -9.38 -2.27 14.95
N PHE A 441 -9.13 -1.06 14.48
CA PHE A 441 -7.90 -0.30 14.72
C PHE A 441 -8.08 0.62 15.93
N ARG A 442 -7.05 0.67 16.82
CA ARG A 442 -7.14 1.52 18.04
C ARG A 442 -7.31 3.00 17.74
N ALA A 443 -6.78 3.50 16.63
CA ALA A 443 -6.94 4.87 16.19
C ALA A 443 -8.20 5.11 15.33
N ASP A 444 -9.11 4.12 15.21
CA ASP A 444 -10.36 4.29 14.50
C ASP A 444 -11.18 5.43 15.11
N PRO A 445 -11.42 6.54 14.37
CA PRO A 445 -12.10 7.71 14.92
C PRO A 445 -13.60 7.49 15.17
N SER A 446 -14.19 6.45 14.60
CA SER A 446 -15.61 6.13 14.75
C SER A 446 -15.93 5.34 16.02
N LEU A 447 -14.93 4.86 16.75
CA LEU A 447 -15.09 4.08 17.97
C LEU A 447 -14.98 4.95 19.21
N ALA A 448 -15.88 4.74 20.18
CA ALA A 448 -15.74 5.33 21.49
C ALA A 448 -14.42 4.88 22.16
N PRO A 449 -13.78 5.73 22.98
CA PRO A 449 -12.47 5.42 23.57
C PRO A 449 -12.44 4.13 24.40
N ASP A 450 -13.53 3.80 25.09
CA ASP A 450 -13.72 2.60 25.92
C ASP A 450 -14.06 1.35 25.10
N ALA A 451 -14.58 1.51 23.87
CA ALA A 451 -14.91 0.40 22.98
C ALA A 451 -13.73 -0.12 22.16
N LYS A 452 -12.61 0.63 22.11
CA LYS A 452 -11.44 0.28 21.29
C LYS A 452 -10.71 -0.96 21.81
N PRO A 453 -10.30 -1.90 20.94
CA PRO A 453 -10.38 -1.91 19.47
C PRO A 453 -11.56 -2.73 18.90
N HIS A 454 -12.65 -2.89 19.62
CA HIS A 454 -13.81 -3.67 19.20
C HIS A 454 -14.70 -2.87 18.26
N GLY A 455 -14.86 -3.34 17.05
CA GLY A 455 -15.67 -2.71 16.02
C GLY A 455 -16.75 -3.63 15.46
N SER A 456 -17.33 -3.19 14.34
CA SER A 456 -18.32 -3.98 13.59
C SER A 456 -18.01 -3.91 12.11
N LYS A 457 -18.52 -4.88 11.35
CA LYS A 457 -18.42 -4.93 9.88
C LYS A 457 -19.80 -5.05 9.29
N VAL A 458 -20.01 -4.41 8.14
CA VAL A 458 -21.21 -4.57 7.32
C VAL A 458 -20.86 -5.45 6.14
N LEU A 459 -21.64 -6.49 5.91
CA LEU A 459 -21.62 -7.35 4.74
C LEU A 459 -22.75 -6.91 3.83
N ILE A 460 -22.45 -6.59 2.58
CA ILE A 460 -23.40 -6.05 1.61
C ILE A 460 -23.42 -6.94 0.38
N ASN A 461 -24.54 -7.58 0.10
CA ASN A 461 -24.75 -8.34 -1.10
C ASN A 461 -25.33 -7.43 -2.19
N ALA A 462 -24.50 -6.99 -3.14
CA ALA A 462 -24.89 -6.22 -4.32
C ALA A 462 -24.82 -7.08 -5.59
N CYS A 463 -24.99 -8.39 -5.45
CA CYS A 463 -25.15 -9.31 -6.58
C CYS A 463 -26.63 -9.40 -6.98
N THR A 464 -26.86 -9.81 -8.22
CA THR A 464 -28.18 -10.23 -8.68
C THR A 464 -28.70 -11.34 -7.75
N PRO A 465 -29.93 -11.25 -7.19
CA PRO A 465 -30.45 -12.29 -6.30
C PRO A 465 -30.44 -13.67 -6.96
N HIS A 466 -29.69 -14.60 -6.39
CA HIS A 466 -29.48 -15.94 -6.98
C HIS A 466 -30.79 -16.66 -7.29
N ARG A 467 -31.79 -16.53 -6.44
CA ARG A 467 -33.15 -17.13 -6.61
C ARG A 467 -33.90 -16.62 -7.85
N TYR A 468 -33.50 -15.46 -8.39
CA TYR A 468 -34.12 -14.83 -9.56
C TYR A 468 -33.14 -14.62 -10.72
N ILE A 469 -31.95 -15.21 -10.67
CA ILE A 469 -30.87 -14.90 -11.62
C ILE A 469 -31.28 -15.11 -13.09
N ALA A 470 -32.08 -16.16 -13.37
CA ALA A 470 -32.59 -16.46 -14.71
C ALA A 470 -33.66 -15.49 -15.17
N GLN A 471 -34.31 -14.77 -14.25
CA GLN A 471 -35.44 -13.85 -14.54
C GLN A 471 -35.01 -12.38 -14.40
N SER A 472 -33.79 -12.15 -13.91
CA SER A 472 -33.27 -10.80 -13.69
C SER A 472 -33.11 -10.04 -15.01
N PRO A 473 -33.44 -8.74 -15.04
CA PRO A 473 -33.22 -7.91 -16.22
C PRO A 473 -31.75 -7.96 -16.66
N ARG A 474 -31.52 -8.05 -17.94
CA ARG A 474 -30.16 -8.01 -18.48
C ARG A 474 -29.58 -6.59 -18.39
N ARG A 475 -28.31 -6.48 -18.03
CA ARG A 475 -27.57 -5.22 -18.07
C ARG A 475 -27.44 -4.73 -19.51
N THR A 476 -27.67 -3.43 -19.73
CA THR A 476 -27.44 -2.80 -21.04
C THR A 476 -25.96 -2.60 -21.27
N MET A 477 -25.36 -3.33 -22.18
CA MET A 477 -23.92 -3.32 -22.50
C MET A 477 -23.67 -3.38 -24.00
N LEU A 478 -22.48 -2.97 -24.42
CA LEU A 478 -22.02 -3.09 -25.79
C LEU A 478 -21.71 -4.56 -26.14
N ARG A 479 -21.94 -4.94 -27.40
CA ARG A 479 -21.35 -6.17 -27.94
C ARG A 479 -19.84 -5.97 -28.11
N ARG A 480 -19.03 -7.00 -27.83
CA ARG A 480 -17.58 -6.97 -27.99
C ARG A 480 -17.16 -6.57 -29.42
N ALA A 481 -17.79 -7.14 -30.43
CA ALA A 481 -17.53 -6.82 -31.84
C ALA A 481 -17.82 -5.34 -32.15
N THR A 482 -18.89 -4.77 -31.59
CA THR A 482 -19.21 -3.35 -31.79
C THR A 482 -18.18 -2.46 -31.12
N TYR A 483 -17.78 -2.80 -29.89
CA TYR A 483 -16.71 -2.08 -29.16
C TYR A 483 -15.40 -2.10 -29.97
N ALA A 484 -14.95 -3.29 -30.42
CA ALA A 484 -13.70 -3.43 -31.18
C ALA A 484 -13.72 -2.55 -32.44
N ARG A 485 -14.76 -2.62 -33.23
CA ARG A 485 -14.92 -1.81 -34.44
C ARG A 485 -14.88 -0.29 -34.16
N VAL A 486 -15.50 0.15 -33.08
CA VAL A 486 -15.48 1.58 -32.69
C VAL A 486 -14.10 1.97 -32.16
N ALA A 487 -13.47 1.11 -31.38
CA ALA A 487 -12.13 1.35 -30.82
C ALA A 487 -11.06 1.46 -31.93
N GLU A 488 -11.09 0.61 -32.92
CA GLU A 488 -10.21 0.69 -34.11
C GLU A 488 -10.33 2.02 -34.85
N ARG A 489 -11.52 2.58 -34.86
CA ARG A 489 -11.84 3.84 -35.54
C ARG A 489 -11.87 5.06 -34.66
N TRP A 490 -11.36 4.95 -33.40
CA TRP A 490 -11.43 6.01 -32.38
C TRP A 490 -10.86 7.35 -32.84
N SER A 491 -9.74 7.31 -33.57
CA SER A 491 -9.10 8.49 -34.15
C SER A 491 -9.90 9.13 -35.30
N GLU A 492 -10.59 8.31 -36.10
CA GLU A 492 -11.46 8.80 -37.17
C GLU A 492 -12.62 9.64 -36.61
N PHE A 493 -13.13 9.28 -35.44
CA PHE A 493 -14.14 10.04 -34.70
C PHE A 493 -13.59 11.27 -33.98
N LYS A 494 -12.28 11.56 -34.09
CA LYS A 494 -11.59 12.68 -33.40
C LYS A 494 -11.81 12.66 -31.89
N MET A 495 -12.01 11.51 -31.30
CA MET A 495 -12.16 11.37 -29.87
C MET A 495 -10.79 11.51 -29.18
N PRO A 496 -10.69 12.25 -28.05
CA PRO A 496 -9.44 12.45 -27.34
C PRO A 496 -8.98 11.16 -26.65
N GLY A 497 -7.67 10.96 -26.55
CA GLY A 497 -7.07 9.85 -25.83
C GLY A 497 -7.30 8.48 -26.48
N ARG A 498 -7.25 7.43 -25.66
CA ARG A 498 -7.51 6.04 -26.07
C ARG A 498 -8.96 5.65 -25.77
N PRO A 499 -9.54 4.65 -26.48
CA PRO A 499 -10.82 4.08 -26.11
C PRO A 499 -10.80 3.59 -24.65
N PRO A 500 -11.89 3.78 -23.88
CA PRO A 500 -11.97 3.27 -22.51
C PRO A 500 -11.95 1.74 -22.52
N THR A 501 -11.21 1.13 -21.59
CA THR A 501 -11.24 -0.32 -21.40
C THR A 501 -12.53 -0.71 -20.70
N LEU A 502 -13.25 -1.68 -21.27
CA LEU A 502 -14.45 -2.27 -20.66
C LEU A 502 -14.15 -3.69 -20.20
N THR A 503 -14.59 -4.03 -19.00
CA THR A 503 -14.39 -5.35 -18.38
C THR A 503 -15.49 -6.34 -18.77
N HIS A 504 -16.68 -5.83 -19.08
CA HIS A 504 -17.85 -6.64 -19.41
C HIS A 504 -18.47 -6.26 -20.76
N PHE A 505 -19.04 -7.25 -21.46
CA PHE A 505 -19.71 -7.08 -22.75
C PHE A 505 -21.00 -7.90 -22.78
N HIS A 506 -21.94 -7.50 -23.61
CA HIS A 506 -23.15 -8.30 -23.88
C HIS A 506 -22.74 -9.64 -24.50
N ASP A 507 -23.36 -10.72 -24.03
CA ASP A 507 -23.17 -12.07 -24.61
C ASP A 507 -23.71 -12.09 -26.03
N GLU A 508 -22.84 -12.39 -26.99
CA GLU A 508 -23.20 -12.42 -28.44
C GLU A 508 -24.12 -13.58 -28.80
N THR A 509 -24.14 -14.63 -27.95
CA THR A 509 -24.98 -15.82 -28.18
C THR A 509 -26.38 -15.68 -27.61
N ALA A 510 -26.60 -14.70 -26.76
CA ALA A 510 -27.90 -14.47 -26.15
C ALA A 510 -28.84 -13.74 -27.13
N THR A 511 -29.74 -14.46 -27.75
CA THR A 511 -30.85 -13.88 -28.53
C THR A 511 -31.73 -13.02 -27.62
N LEU A 512 -32.22 -11.89 -28.14
CA LEU A 512 -33.17 -11.01 -27.43
C LEU A 512 -34.57 -11.63 -27.28
N ASP A 513 -34.73 -12.89 -27.68
CA ASP A 513 -36.01 -13.61 -27.72
C ASP A 513 -36.51 -14.14 -26.35
N GLY A 514 -35.97 -13.62 -25.25
CA GLY A 514 -36.60 -13.74 -23.94
C GLY A 514 -37.72 -12.71 -23.78
N GLY A 515 -38.70 -12.73 -24.62
CA GLY A 515 -39.87 -11.86 -24.55
C GLY A 515 -40.54 -12.02 -23.19
N GLY A 516 -40.47 -10.98 -22.37
CA GLY A 516 -41.34 -10.86 -21.22
C GLY A 516 -42.77 -10.90 -21.67
N GLN A 517 -43.43 -12.03 -21.48
CA GLN A 517 -44.88 -12.01 -21.37
C GLN A 517 -45.20 -11.16 -20.14
N HIS A 518 -45.64 -9.94 -20.38
CA HIS A 518 -46.36 -9.18 -19.37
C HIS A 518 -47.54 -10.04 -18.94
N ALA A 519 -47.41 -10.71 -17.78
CA ALA A 519 -48.56 -11.24 -17.09
C ALA A 519 -49.46 -10.05 -16.73
N LYS A 520 -50.61 -10.03 -17.34
CA LYS A 520 -51.73 -9.18 -16.94
C LYS A 520 -52.15 -9.64 -15.54
N ALA A 521 -52.08 -8.76 -14.56
CA ALA A 521 -53.08 -8.52 -13.53
C ALA A 521 -52.56 -7.41 -12.56
#